data_c75b16e7419b5c1754b7b8ced8881d69
#
_entry.id   c75b16e7419b5c1754b7b8ced8881d69
#
_cell.length_a   1.000
_cell.length_b   1.000
_cell.length_c   1.000
_cell.angle_alpha   90.00
_cell.angle_beta   90.00
_cell.angle_gamma   90.00
#
_symmetry.space_group_name_H-M   'P 1'
#
loop_
_entity.id
_entity.type
_entity.pdbx_description
1 polymer ?
#
loop_
_entity_poly.entity_id
_entity_poly.type
_entity_poly.pdbx_seq_one_letter_code
_entity_poly.pdbx_strand_id
1 'polypeptide(L)'
;MTAAALPFSRVRTLSLERVTSVLFITTVFVSTFEKVHWNFGGQLGLNDITASLFLLAFVASEREREEKFPRTSAIVLAFFAVFALVYLAGFWDIATQQGLTQFWKGMVKFVIHWSFMVAAVAYLVRRGEGYYWRALAWFALGFVANSLYGILQLGAAVAGHNLDSLVLSPLTGGASSIDVFGHIAGSSIYRVNALTVDPNHLGVMLVVPLLALTPVYLRMARTHRLKWWLAGTLAFLLLVEIATLSRSGWVGLAAGGLVLVIPYRRFVFTKQLLYPLGALFAVLLAVVVVRHHFVSTLLGQRLSTSGSGTQTHFAVYSFIGSVLHMHPLLGLGENNFAVYYQFITGKANFGAHSYWVSIIVESGLLGFLVWIVFLRYVFVRLIAARRLGRLLDRIGDAEGSRVRPLAWGLTAALVGTMVANFFYLTMQFYYFYVFLALVLALPLVFSGRYRPVGEMA
;
A
#
# COMPACT_ATOMS: atom_id res chain seq x y z
N MET A 1 37.60 -41.73 14.48
CA MET A 1 37.02 -40.38 14.30
C MET A 1 36.25 -40.38 12.98
N THR A 2 34.96 -40.70 13.03
CA THR A 2 34.08 -40.70 11.86
C THR A 2 33.48 -39.29 11.71
N ALA A 3 33.94 -38.54 10.70
CA ALA A 3 33.36 -37.27 10.31
C ALA A 3 31.95 -37.56 9.79
N ALA A 4 30.93 -37.16 10.58
CA ALA A 4 29.56 -37.23 10.15
C ALA A 4 29.36 -36.21 9.01
N ALA A 5 29.27 -36.71 7.79
CA ALA A 5 28.90 -35.91 6.63
C ALA A 5 27.51 -35.32 6.87
N LEU A 6 27.41 -34.01 7.01
CA LEU A 6 26.14 -33.32 7.03
C LEU A 6 25.38 -33.65 5.72
N PRO A 7 24.15 -34.11 5.77
CA PRO A 7 23.43 -34.51 4.57
C PRO A 7 23.28 -33.30 3.63
N PHE A 8 23.65 -33.47 2.37
CA PHE A 8 23.58 -32.47 1.30
C PHE A 8 22.20 -31.75 1.20
N SER A 9 21.15 -32.42 1.66
CA SER A 9 19.79 -31.85 1.75
C SER A 9 19.68 -30.63 2.69
N ARG A 10 20.37 -30.65 3.85
CA ARG A 10 20.35 -29.52 4.81
C ARG A 10 21.05 -28.27 4.28
N VAL A 11 22.11 -28.42 3.51
CA VAL A 11 22.84 -27.28 2.92
C VAL A 11 21.99 -26.64 1.82
N ARG A 12 21.28 -27.45 1.03
CA ARG A 12 20.40 -26.99 -0.04
C ARG A 12 19.16 -26.25 0.50
N THR A 13 18.52 -26.75 1.55
CA THR A 13 17.36 -26.11 2.20
C THR A 13 17.73 -24.79 2.85
N LEU A 14 18.86 -24.68 3.54
CA LEU A 14 19.34 -23.44 4.12
C LEU A 14 19.63 -22.37 3.07
N SER A 15 20.15 -22.74 1.90
CA SER A 15 20.38 -21.79 0.80
C SER A 15 19.07 -21.29 0.19
N LEU A 16 18.09 -22.17 -0.04
CA LEU A 16 16.78 -21.82 -0.59
C LEU A 16 15.98 -20.94 0.36
N GLU A 17 16.00 -21.21 1.67
CA GLU A 17 15.35 -20.35 2.66
C GLU A 17 15.96 -18.96 2.72
N ARG A 18 17.28 -18.82 2.57
CA ARG A 18 17.92 -17.50 2.49
C ARG A 18 17.51 -16.75 1.24
N VAL A 19 17.49 -17.39 0.08
CA VAL A 19 17.04 -16.82 -1.18
C VAL A 19 15.58 -16.35 -1.07
N THR A 20 14.69 -17.20 -0.57
CA THR A 20 13.28 -16.85 -0.34
C THR A 20 13.14 -15.64 0.60
N SER A 21 13.96 -15.59 1.67
CA SER A 21 13.96 -14.47 2.62
C SER A 21 14.39 -13.15 1.97
N VAL A 22 15.46 -13.18 1.17
CA VAL A 22 15.96 -12.01 0.46
C VAL A 22 14.92 -11.52 -0.54
N LEU A 23 14.37 -12.41 -1.36
CA LEU A 23 13.36 -12.07 -2.35
C LEU A 23 12.10 -11.49 -1.71
N PHE A 24 11.63 -12.06 -0.60
CA PHE A 24 10.50 -11.54 0.16
C PHE A 24 10.75 -10.11 0.64
N ILE A 25 11.89 -9.89 1.34
CA ILE A 25 12.24 -8.56 1.87
C ILE A 25 12.44 -7.55 0.74
N THR A 26 13.08 -7.95 -0.37
CA THR A 26 13.22 -7.09 -1.55
C THR A 26 11.85 -6.70 -2.12
N THR A 27 10.93 -7.64 -2.29
CA THR A 27 9.56 -7.35 -2.77
C THR A 27 8.83 -6.38 -1.83
N VAL A 28 8.93 -6.62 -0.52
CA VAL A 28 8.34 -5.74 0.49
C VAL A 28 8.92 -4.32 0.40
N PHE A 29 10.24 -4.19 0.24
CA PHE A 29 10.93 -2.90 0.15
C PHE A 29 10.56 -2.14 -1.13
N VAL A 30 10.60 -2.80 -2.29
CA VAL A 30 10.31 -2.15 -3.58
C VAL A 30 8.82 -1.99 -3.88
N SER A 31 7.93 -2.45 -3.00
CA SER A 31 6.48 -2.48 -3.23
C SER A 31 5.85 -1.11 -3.55
N THR A 32 6.55 -0.02 -3.27
CA THR A 32 6.12 1.35 -3.56
C THR A 32 6.75 1.94 -4.83
N PHE A 33 7.61 1.18 -5.57
CA PHE A 33 8.40 1.68 -6.69
C PHE A 33 7.67 1.47 -8.02
N GLU A 34 6.62 2.22 -8.27
CA GLU A 34 5.72 2.06 -9.41
C GLU A 34 6.40 2.38 -10.76
N LYS A 35 7.27 3.42 -10.80
CA LYS A 35 7.96 3.84 -12.02
C LYS A 35 9.05 2.89 -12.51
N VAL A 36 9.54 1.99 -11.63
CA VAL A 36 10.61 1.06 -12.01
C VAL A 36 10.00 -0.11 -12.76
N HIS A 37 9.83 0.04 -14.07
CA HIS A 37 9.23 -0.98 -14.93
C HIS A 37 9.87 -1.00 -16.34
N TRP A 38 9.67 -2.09 -17.03
CA TRP A 38 10.11 -2.32 -18.41
C TRP A 38 8.90 -2.68 -19.28
N ASN A 39 8.97 -2.35 -20.58
CA ASN A 39 7.90 -2.63 -21.54
C ASN A 39 8.20 -3.90 -22.35
N PHE A 40 7.55 -5.01 -22.01
CA PHE A 40 7.60 -6.28 -22.73
C PHE A 40 6.20 -6.69 -23.21
N GLY A 41 5.62 -5.94 -24.15
CA GLY A 41 4.22 -6.13 -24.58
C GLY A 41 3.19 -5.70 -23.52
N GLY A 42 3.66 -5.26 -22.35
CA GLY A 42 2.97 -4.73 -21.19
C GLY A 42 3.99 -4.17 -20.23
N GLN A 43 3.55 -3.42 -19.22
CA GLN A 43 4.44 -2.89 -18.17
C GLN A 43 4.75 -4.00 -17.17
N LEU A 44 6.01 -4.46 -17.13
CA LEU A 44 6.55 -5.38 -16.15
C LEU A 44 7.33 -4.60 -15.10
N GLY A 45 6.76 -4.43 -13.91
CA GLY A 45 7.38 -3.70 -12.81
C GLY A 45 8.45 -4.51 -12.09
N LEU A 46 9.37 -3.82 -11.42
CA LEU A 46 10.35 -4.45 -10.51
C LEU A 46 9.61 -5.29 -9.44
N ASN A 47 8.45 -4.83 -9.01
CA ASN A 47 7.58 -5.54 -8.08
C ASN A 47 7.06 -6.86 -8.65
N ASP A 48 6.65 -6.88 -9.95
CA ASP A 48 6.18 -8.08 -10.62
C ASP A 48 7.29 -9.15 -10.67
N ILE A 49 8.51 -8.72 -11.00
CA ILE A 49 9.68 -9.60 -11.07
C ILE A 49 10.01 -10.17 -9.70
N THR A 50 10.18 -9.31 -8.69
CA THR A 50 10.61 -9.75 -7.36
C THR A 50 9.54 -10.60 -6.67
N ALA A 51 8.26 -10.28 -6.84
CA ALA A 51 7.15 -11.07 -6.31
C ALA A 51 7.06 -12.44 -6.99
N SER A 52 7.21 -12.51 -8.32
CA SER A 52 7.20 -13.77 -9.06
C SER A 52 8.37 -14.67 -8.65
N LEU A 53 9.58 -14.11 -8.52
CA LEU A 53 10.75 -14.85 -8.04
C LEU A 53 10.56 -15.34 -6.59
N PHE A 54 9.97 -14.49 -5.73
CA PHE A 54 9.61 -14.91 -4.36
C PHE A 54 8.60 -16.06 -4.40
N LEU A 55 7.55 -16.00 -5.21
CA LEU A 55 6.56 -17.06 -5.33
C LEU A 55 7.18 -18.39 -5.78
N LEU A 56 8.05 -18.34 -6.78
CA LEU A 56 8.78 -19.54 -7.25
C LEU A 56 9.65 -20.14 -6.13
N ALA A 57 10.43 -19.31 -5.44
CA ALA A 57 11.28 -19.76 -4.33
C ALA A 57 10.42 -20.28 -3.15
N PHE A 58 9.29 -19.62 -2.85
CA PHE A 58 8.36 -20.05 -1.81
C PHE A 58 7.77 -21.42 -2.14
N VAL A 59 7.22 -21.62 -3.34
CA VAL A 59 6.66 -22.92 -3.78
C VAL A 59 7.71 -24.01 -3.76
N ALA A 60 8.95 -23.72 -4.20
CA ALA A 60 10.04 -24.67 -4.14
C ALA A 60 10.37 -25.07 -2.70
N SER A 61 10.36 -24.10 -1.76
CA SER A 61 10.60 -24.36 -0.34
C SER A 61 9.44 -25.12 0.35
N GLU A 62 8.22 -24.98 -0.13
CA GLU A 62 7.04 -25.65 0.43
C GLU A 62 7.01 -27.16 0.11
N ARG A 63 7.57 -27.58 -1.02
CA ARG A 63 7.60 -29.00 -1.43
C ARG A 63 8.39 -29.89 -0.45
N GLU A 64 9.30 -29.29 0.31
CA GLU A 64 10.16 -30.00 1.27
C GLU A 64 9.60 -29.92 2.71
N ARG A 65 8.42 -29.33 2.91
CA ARG A 65 7.84 -29.09 4.24
C ARG A 65 6.61 -29.95 4.50
N GLU A 66 6.56 -30.53 5.70
CA GLU A 66 5.40 -31.26 6.22
C GLU A 66 4.41 -30.38 7.00
N GLU A 67 4.74 -29.11 7.22
CA GLU A 67 3.91 -28.21 8.01
C GLU A 67 2.59 -27.85 7.30
N LYS A 68 1.50 -27.85 8.06
CA LYS A 68 0.19 -27.47 7.53
C LYS A 68 0.16 -26.01 7.08
N PHE A 69 -0.48 -25.78 5.94
CA PHE A 69 -0.68 -24.42 5.42
C PHE A 69 -1.58 -23.59 6.36
N PRO A 70 -1.21 -22.33 6.72
CA PRO A 70 -1.97 -21.55 7.68
C PRO A 70 -3.43 -21.35 7.25
N ARG A 71 -4.38 -21.58 8.15
CA ARG A 71 -5.83 -21.44 7.86
C ARG A 71 -6.18 -20.07 7.27
N THR A 72 -5.55 -18.98 7.75
CA THR A 72 -5.77 -17.64 7.19
C THR A 72 -5.34 -17.54 5.72
N SER A 73 -4.18 -18.12 5.35
CA SER A 73 -3.74 -18.16 3.96
C SER A 73 -4.69 -18.98 3.10
N ALA A 74 -5.21 -20.09 3.60
CA ALA A 74 -6.22 -20.89 2.90
C ALA A 74 -7.54 -20.10 2.68
N ILE A 75 -7.99 -19.32 3.66
CA ILE A 75 -9.17 -18.45 3.51
C ILE A 75 -8.89 -17.35 2.47
N VAL A 76 -7.72 -16.71 2.49
CA VAL A 76 -7.34 -15.71 1.49
C VAL A 76 -7.27 -16.33 0.09
N LEU A 77 -6.74 -17.55 -0.02
CA LEU A 77 -6.74 -18.31 -1.28
C LEU A 77 -8.16 -18.59 -1.77
N ALA A 78 -9.10 -18.92 -0.88
CA ALA A 78 -10.50 -19.10 -1.23
C ALA A 78 -11.13 -17.81 -1.77
N PHE A 79 -10.89 -16.65 -1.13
CA PHE A 79 -11.31 -15.35 -1.67
C PHE A 79 -10.70 -15.07 -3.04
N PHE A 80 -9.41 -15.32 -3.20
CA PHE A 80 -8.73 -15.19 -4.48
C PHE A 80 -9.40 -16.05 -5.57
N ALA A 81 -9.66 -17.33 -5.27
CA ALA A 81 -10.29 -18.25 -6.22
C ALA A 81 -11.69 -17.78 -6.63
N VAL A 82 -12.53 -17.36 -5.64
CA VAL A 82 -13.87 -16.85 -5.93
C VAL A 82 -13.81 -15.57 -6.77
N PHE A 83 -12.89 -14.65 -6.45
CA PHE A 83 -12.72 -13.42 -7.20
C PHE A 83 -12.23 -13.69 -8.64
N ALA A 84 -11.27 -14.61 -8.80
CA ALA A 84 -10.80 -15.05 -10.11
C ALA A 84 -11.92 -15.66 -10.96
N LEU A 85 -12.81 -16.46 -10.33
CA LEU A 85 -13.99 -17.03 -11.01
C LEU A 85 -14.96 -15.95 -11.47
N VAL A 86 -15.19 -14.89 -10.65
CA VAL A 86 -16.04 -13.76 -11.07
C VAL A 86 -15.47 -13.08 -12.31
N TYR A 87 -14.17 -12.76 -12.31
CA TYR A 87 -13.53 -12.16 -13.47
C TYR A 87 -13.51 -13.07 -14.70
N LEU A 88 -13.22 -14.36 -14.52
CA LEU A 88 -13.25 -15.32 -15.62
C LEU A 88 -14.67 -15.52 -16.18
N ALA A 89 -15.71 -15.45 -15.32
CA ALA A 89 -17.09 -15.48 -15.80
C ALA A 89 -17.45 -14.22 -16.60
N GLY A 90 -16.94 -13.02 -16.19
CA GLY A 90 -17.09 -11.78 -16.93
C GLY A 90 -16.33 -11.72 -18.28
N PHE A 91 -15.41 -12.67 -18.52
CA PHE A 91 -14.67 -12.76 -19.79
C PHE A 91 -15.58 -12.85 -21.03
N TRP A 92 -16.72 -13.52 -20.91
CA TRP A 92 -17.66 -13.70 -22.03
C TRP A 92 -18.33 -12.40 -22.49
N ASP A 93 -18.33 -11.35 -21.65
CA ASP A 93 -18.91 -10.05 -21.97
C ASP A 93 -17.92 -9.13 -22.72
N ILE A 94 -16.68 -9.56 -22.94
CA ILE A 94 -15.65 -8.75 -23.59
C ILE A 94 -15.78 -8.84 -25.10
N ALA A 95 -16.29 -7.78 -25.72
CA ALA A 95 -16.61 -7.76 -27.14
C ALA A 95 -15.44 -7.29 -28.06
N THR A 96 -14.37 -6.71 -27.51
CA THR A 96 -13.31 -6.10 -28.31
C THR A 96 -11.93 -6.71 -28.06
N GLN A 97 -11.10 -6.76 -29.10
CA GLN A 97 -9.70 -7.24 -29.00
C GLN A 97 -8.88 -6.37 -28.03
N GLN A 98 -9.15 -5.06 -27.95
CA GLN A 98 -8.51 -4.18 -26.99
C GLN A 98 -8.90 -4.54 -25.55
N GLY A 99 -10.20 -4.79 -25.30
CA GLY A 99 -10.71 -5.24 -24.01
C GLY A 99 -10.10 -6.57 -23.60
N LEU A 100 -10.03 -7.53 -24.51
CA LEU A 100 -9.41 -8.82 -24.27
C LEU A 100 -7.92 -8.70 -23.89
N THR A 101 -7.19 -7.83 -24.58
CA THR A 101 -5.78 -7.57 -24.27
C THR A 101 -5.60 -6.95 -22.88
N GLN A 102 -6.47 -5.98 -22.52
CA GLN A 102 -6.42 -5.36 -21.21
C GLN A 102 -6.83 -6.33 -20.09
N PHE A 103 -7.84 -7.15 -20.34
CA PHE A 103 -8.26 -8.22 -19.41
C PHE A 103 -7.10 -9.14 -19.04
N TRP A 104 -6.38 -9.69 -20.01
CA TRP A 104 -5.25 -10.59 -19.73
C TRP A 104 -4.11 -9.88 -19.00
N LYS A 105 -3.81 -8.63 -19.36
CA LYS A 105 -2.83 -7.81 -18.61
C LYS A 105 -3.25 -7.60 -17.16
N GLY A 106 -4.52 -7.31 -16.91
CA GLY A 106 -5.08 -7.18 -15.58
C GLY A 106 -5.03 -8.50 -14.81
N MET A 107 -5.49 -9.60 -15.43
CA MET A 107 -5.53 -10.92 -14.80
C MET A 107 -4.15 -11.43 -14.40
N VAL A 108 -3.11 -11.20 -15.18
CA VAL A 108 -1.73 -11.56 -14.80
C VAL A 108 -1.32 -10.84 -13.51
N LYS A 109 -1.53 -9.52 -13.46
CA LYS A 109 -1.22 -8.74 -12.24
C LYS A 109 -2.08 -9.15 -11.06
N PHE A 110 -3.37 -9.34 -11.26
CA PHE A 110 -4.30 -9.83 -10.24
C PHE A 110 -3.82 -11.16 -9.62
N VAL A 111 -3.46 -12.14 -10.47
CA VAL A 111 -2.96 -13.45 -10.02
C VAL A 111 -1.66 -13.30 -9.23
N ILE A 112 -0.70 -12.50 -9.69
CA ILE A 112 0.57 -12.30 -8.99
C ILE A 112 0.34 -11.62 -7.63
N HIS A 113 -0.48 -10.55 -7.57
CA HIS A 113 -0.75 -9.81 -6.33
C HIS A 113 -1.43 -10.68 -5.27
N TRP A 114 -2.48 -11.40 -5.63
CA TRP A 114 -3.20 -12.26 -4.70
C TRP A 114 -2.37 -13.46 -4.25
N SER A 115 -1.66 -14.12 -5.19
CA SER A 115 -0.75 -15.23 -4.87
C SER A 115 0.37 -14.78 -3.94
N PHE A 116 0.94 -13.59 -4.19
CA PHE A 116 1.92 -12.97 -3.30
C PHE A 116 1.33 -12.77 -1.90
N MET A 117 0.14 -12.20 -1.77
CA MET A 117 -0.50 -11.98 -0.46
C MET A 117 -0.72 -13.30 0.30
N VAL A 118 -1.23 -14.34 -0.38
CA VAL A 118 -1.42 -15.68 0.20
C VAL A 118 -0.11 -16.26 0.73
N ALA A 119 0.92 -16.25 -0.11
CA ALA A 119 2.25 -16.76 0.22
C ALA A 119 2.93 -15.91 1.32
N ALA A 120 2.80 -14.58 1.26
CA ALA A 120 3.36 -13.66 2.23
C ALA A 120 2.79 -13.89 3.64
N VAL A 121 1.47 -14.09 3.77
CA VAL A 121 0.84 -14.42 5.05
C VAL A 121 1.39 -15.73 5.60
N ALA A 122 1.47 -16.79 4.77
CA ALA A 122 2.01 -18.07 5.19
C ALA A 122 3.48 -17.95 5.61
N TYR A 123 4.28 -17.24 4.82
CA TYR A 123 5.69 -17.04 5.06
C TYR A 123 5.96 -16.27 6.36
N LEU A 124 5.25 -15.15 6.60
CA LEU A 124 5.37 -14.35 7.82
C LEU A 124 5.02 -15.15 9.08
N VAL A 125 3.94 -15.94 9.02
CA VAL A 125 3.50 -16.78 10.15
C VAL A 125 4.56 -17.79 10.53
N ARG A 126 5.20 -18.45 9.55
CA ARG A 126 6.23 -19.46 9.78
C ARG A 126 7.56 -18.87 10.25
N ARG A 127 7.91 -17.69 9.77
CA ARG A 127 9.18 -17.03 10.15
C ARG A 127 9.12 -16.37 11.54
N GLY A 128 7.93 -16.19 12.10
CA GLY A 128 7.71 -15.72 13.45
C GLY A 128 7.96 -14.23 13.66
N GLU A 129 7.97 -13.84 14.93
CA GLU A 129 7.87 -12.46 15.39
C GLU A 129 9.02 -11.56 14.93
N GLY A 130 10.27 -12.00 15.12
CA GLY A 130 11.44 -11.20 14.74
C GLY A 130 11.48 -10.91 13.24
N TYR A 131 11.00 -11.86 12.43
CA TYR A 131 10.92 -11.65 10.99
C TYR A 131 9.77 -10.73 10.60
N TYR A 132 8.62 -10.81 11.29
CA TYR A 132 7.51 -9.90 11.10
C TYR A 132 7.92 -8.43 11.34
N TRP A 133 8.62 -8.15 12.45
CA TRP A 133 9.14 -6.80 12.73
C TRP A 133 10.16 -6.35 11.68
N ARG A 134 10.99 -7.25 11.19
CA ARG A 134 11.94 -6.96 10.09
C ARG A 134 11.20 -6.62 8.80
N ALA A 135 10.17 -7.40 8.42
CA ALA A 135 9.35 -7.14 7.25
C ALA A 135 8.66 -5.77 7.34
N LEU A 136 8.07 -5.43 8.50
CA LEU A 136 7.45 -4.13 8.75
C LEU A 136 8.47 -2.98 8.64
N ALA A 137 9.69 -3.18 9.17
CA ALA A 137 10.76 -2.18 9.06
C ALA A 137 11.18 -1.95 7.60
N TRP A 138 11.37 -3.02 6.81
CA TRP A 138 11.71 -2.92 5.40
C TRP A 138 10.58 -2.30 4.57
N PHE A 139 9.32 -2.60 4.92
CA PHE A 139 8.17 -1.94 4.31
C PHE A 139 8.19 -0.42 4.56
N ALA A 140 8.42 -0.01 5.82
CA ALA A 140 8.57 1.41 6.16
C ALA A 140 9.78 2.05 5.45
N LEU A 141 10.91 1.35 5.37
CA LEU A 141 12.11 1.82 4.65
C LEU A 141 11.85 1.99 3.14
N GLY A 142 11.01 1.16 2.53
CA GLY A 142 10.58 1.33 1.14
C GLY A 142 9.90 2.69 0.91
N PHE A 143 9.01 3.10 1.82
CA PHE A 143 8.40 4.44 1.76
C PHE A 143 9.41 5.55 1.99
N VAL A 144 10.36 5.37 2.91
CA VAL A 144 11.42 6.36 3.15
C VAL A 144 12.31 6.51 1.92
N ALA A 145 12.73 5.41 1.30
CA ALA A 145 13.56 5.43 0.09
C ALA A 145 12.82 6.09 -1.08
N ASN A 146 11.55 5.74 -1.29
CA ASN A 146 10.69 6.37 -2.28
C ASN A 146 10.58 7.88 -2.04
N SER A 147 10.27 8.30 -0.80
CA SER A 147 10.16 9.70 -0.40
C SER A 147 11.47 10.47 -0.55
N LEU A 148 12.61 9.84 -0.22
CA LEU A 148 13.93 10.44 -0.40
C LEU A 148 14.22 10.71 -1.88
N TYR A 149 13.93 9.75 -2.75
CA TYR A 149 14.02 9.96 -4.20
C TYR A 149 13.15 11.15 -4.64
N GLY A 150 11.95 11.30 -4.09
CA GLY A 150 11.06 12.43 -4.39
C GLY A 150 11.64 13.80 -3.99
N ILE A 151 12.32 13.88 -2.85
CA ILE A 151 13.00 15.12 -2.43
C ILE A 151 14.19 15.43 -3.34
N LEU A 152 14.97 14.40 -3.72
CA LEU A 152 16.07 14.57 -4.68
C LEU A 152 15.55 15.01 -6.06
N GLN A 153 14.42 14.43 -6.52
CA GLN A 153 13.72 14.78 -7.74
C GLN A 153 13.29 16.26 -7.72
N LEU A 154 12.70 16.72 -6.59
CA LEU A 154 12.30 18.10 -6.42
C LEU A 154 13.51 19.04 -6.45
N GLY A 155 14.61 18.68 -5.75
CA GLY A 155 15.85 19.45 -5.77
C GLY A 155 16.45 19.55 -7.18
N ALA A 156 16.50 18.45 -7.93
CA ALA A 156 16.96 18.44 -9.32
C ALA A 156 16.07 19.32 -10.22
N ALA A 157 14.75 19.26 -10.05
CA ALA A 157 13.82 20.10 -10.81
C ALA A 157 14.01 21.60 -10.55
N VAL A 158 14.26 22.00 -9.31
CA VAL A 158 14.61 23.40 -8.96
C VAL A 158 15.91 23.84 -9.63
N ALA A 159 16.86 22.90 -9.80
CA ALA A 159 18.11 23.14 -10.53
C ALA A 159 17.97 23.04 -12.07
N GLY A 160 16.76 22.86 -12.59
CA GLY A 160 16.50 22.75 -14.03
C GLY A 160 16.78 21.37 -14.64
N HIS A 161 16.94 20.33 -13.82
CA HIS A 161 17.22 18.96 -14.26
C HIS A 161 16.04 18.02 -13.99
N ASN A 162 15.81 17.08 -14.90
CA ASN A 162 14.85 15.99 -14.70
C ASN A 162 15.58 14.73 -14.22
N LEU A 163 15.48 14.43 -12.92
CA LEU A 163 16.15 13.28 -12.31
C LEU A 163 15.67 11.94 -12.92
N ASP A 164 14.38 11.82 -13.26
CA ASP A 164 13.84 10.60 -13.86
C ASP A 164 14.47 10.32 -15.23
N SER A 165 14.66 11.37 -16.04
CA SER A 165 15.32 11.23 -17.34
C SER A 165 16.81 10.89 -17.21
N LEU A 166 17.47 11.39 -16.15
CA LEU A 166 18.89 11.14 -15.91
C LEU A 166 19.16 9.75 -15.32
N VAL A 167 18.29 9.27 -14.42
CA VAL A 167 18.53 8.05 -13.63
C VAL A 167 17.62 6.91 -14.05
N LEU A 168 16.30 7.12 -14.11
CA LEU A 168 15.35 6.04 -14.36
C LEU A 168 15.26 5.68 -15.84
N SER A 169 15.19 6.67 -16.73
CA SER A 169 15.00 6.43 -18.16
C SER A 169 16.09 5.56 -18.79
N PRO A 170 17.39 5.73 -18.46
CA PRO A 170 18.43 4.84 -18.96
C PRO A 170 18.34 3.40 -18.42
N LEU A 171 17.76 3.21 -17.23
CA LEU A 171 17.65 1.90 -16.58
C LEU A 171 16.35 1.17 -16.90
N THR A 172 15.30 1.92 -17.24
CA THR A 172 13.94 1.40 -17.45
C THR A 172 13.32 2.06 -18.68
N GLY A 173 12.37 1.42 -19.29
CA GLY A 173 11.58 2.03 -20.38
C GLY A 173 10.45 2.94 -19.89
N GLY A 174 10.37 3.24 -18.58
CA GLY A 174 9.17 3.80 -17.98
C GLY A 174 9.32 5.13 -17.24
N ALA A 175 10.50 5.75 -17.26
CA ALA A 175 10.70 7.02 -16.57
C ALA A 175 9.77 8.11 -17.11
N SER A 176 9.12 8.82 -16.20
CA SER A 176 8.28 9.98 -16.50
C SER A 176 8.85 11.24 -15.88
N SER A 177 8.49 12.41 -16.40
CA SER A 177 8.84 13.69 -15.80
C SER A 177 8.05 13.91 -14.49
N ILE A 178 8.54 14.85 -13.68
CA ILE A 178 7.80 15.36 -12.52
C ILE A 178 6.49 15.99 -12.99
N ASP A 179 5.41 15.76 -12.25
CA ASP A 179 4.14 16.39 -12.51
C ASP A 179 4.21 17.90 -12.19
N VAL A 180 4.01 18.72 -13.21
CA VAL A 180 3.99 20.18 -13.09
C VAL A 180 2.56 20.64 -12.81
N PHE A 181 2.37 21.28 -11.67
CA PHE A 181 1.08 21.77 -11.23
C PHE A 181 0.89 23.25 -11.59
N GLY A 182 0.32 23.51 -12.77
CA GLY A 182 -0.05 24.84 -13.23
C GLY A 182 1.12 25.70 -13.72
N HIS A 183 0.81 26.65 -14.58
CA HIS A 183 1.70 27.73 -14.99
C HIS A 183 1.10 29.04 -14.48
N ILE A 184 1.83 29.76 -13.61
CA ILE A 184 1.39 31.03 -13.09
C ILE A 184 2.49 32.06 -13.35
N ALA A 185 2.17 33.05 -14.17
CA ALA A 185 3.08 34.16 -14.48
C ALA A 185 4.52 33.70 -14.83
N GLY A 186 4.67 32.60 -15.60
CA GLY A 186 5.96 32.04 -16.00
C GLY A 186 6.62 31.13 -14.98
N SER A 187 5.98 30.81 -13.86
CA SER A 187 6.48 29.85 -12.88
C SER A 187 5.68 28.53 -12.92
N SER A 188 6.39 27.42 -12.71
CA SER A 188 5.79 26.09 -12.60
C SER A 188 5.86 25.63 -11.14
N ILE A 189 4.74 25.11 -10.62
CA ILE A 189 4.70 24.48 -9.30
C ILE A 189 4.88 22.99 -9.50
N TYR A 190 5.96 22.44 -8.93
CA TYR A 190 6.25 21.02 -8.98
C TYR A 190 5.61 20.30 -7.81
N ARG A 191 5.07 19.10 -8.07
CA ARG A 191 4.55 18.18 -7.08
C ARG A 191 5.46 16.97 -7.00
N VAL A 192 5.73 16.52 -5.77
CA VAL A 192 6.56 15.32 -5.56
C VAL A 192 5.76 14.09 -5.92
N ASN A 193 6.20 13.33 -6.92
CA ASN A 193 5.66 12.02 -7.26
C ASN A 193 6.66 10.87 -7.04
N ALA A 194 7.91 11.17 -6.80
CA ALA A 194 8.97 10.22 -6.45
C ALA A 194 9.05 9.04 -7.46
N LEU A 195 9.09 7.81 -6.96
CA LEU A 195 9.05 6.59 -7.78
C LEU A 195 7.61 6.12 -8.06
N THR A 196 6.59 6.95 -7.83
CA THR A 196 5.20 6.71 -8.28
C THR A 196 4.90 7.52 -9.53
N VAL A 197 3.96 7.05 -10.34
CA VAL A 197 3.61 7.73 -11.60
C VAL A 197 2.89 9.07 -11.33
N ASP A 198 2.07 9.12 -10.28
CA ASP A 198 1.24 10.29 -9.94
C ASP A 198 1.53 10.75 -8.49
N PRO A 199 1.67 12.07 -8.22
CA PRO A 199 1.82 12.60 -6.86
C PRO A 199 0.68 12.20 -5.91
N ASN A 200 -0.52 12.00 -6.42
CA ASN A 200 -1.65 11.55 -5.60
C ASN A 200 -1.50 10.07 -5.22
N HIS A 201 -0.86 9.25 -6.06
CA HIS A 201 -0.50 7.87 -5.68
C HIS A 201 0.43 7.89 -4.47
N LEU A 202 1.50 8.69 -4.53
CA LEU A 202 2.43 8.83 -3.40
C LEU A 202 1.71 9.30 -2.14
N GLY A 203 0.88 10.35 -2.23
CA GLY A 203 0.13 10.86 -1.08
C GLY A 203 -0.79 9.82 -0.46
N VAL A 204 -1.56 9.09 -1.25
CA VAL A 204 -2.43 8.02 -0.72
C VAL A 204 -1.61 6.86 -0.13
N MET A 205 -0.48 6.51 -0.73
CA MET A 205 0.41 5.47 -0.20
C MET A 205 1.01 5.86 1.15
N LEU A 206 1.40 7.12 1.34
CA LEU A 206 2.00 7.62 2.59
C LEU A 206 1.03 7.60 3.78
N VAL A 207 -0.29 7.54 3.55
CA VAL A 207 -1.29 7.32 4.60
C VAL A 207 -0.97 6.07 5.43
N VAL A 208 -0.47 5.00 4.78
CA VAL A 208 -0.20 3.72 5.45
C VAL A 208 0.89 3.84 6.51
N PRO A 209 2.14 4.22 6.22
CA PRO A 209 3.19 4.31 7.24
C PRO A 209 2.90 5.39 8.28
N LEU A 210 2.32 6.54 7.88
CA LEU A 210 2.00 7.62 8.79
C LEU A 210 0.99 7.18 9.86
N LEU A 211 -0.08 6.50 9.48
CA LEU A 211 -1.10 6.05 10.45
C LEU A 211 -0.69 4.77 11.18
N ALA A 212 -0.03 3.81 10.50
CA ALA A 212 0.37 2.55 11.12
C ALA A 212 1.42 2.76 12.23
N LEU A 213 2.39 3.64 12.01
CA LEU A 213 3.53 3.82 12.92
C LEU A 213 3.29 4.88 14.01
N THR A 214 2.38 5.82 13.82
CA THR A 214 2.08 6.87 14.82
C THR A 214 1.69 6.32 16.19
N PRO A 215 0.78 5.33 16.35
CA PRO A 215 0.48 4.76 17.65
C PRO A 215 1.65 4.03 18.30
N VAL A 216 2.51 3.40 17.51
CA VAL A 216 3.74 2.75 17.98
C VAL A 216 4.68 3.80 18.56
N TYR A 217 4.91 4.91 17.85
CA TYR A 217 5.69 6.05 18.33
C TYR A 217 5.14 6.63 19.65
N LEU A 218 3.84 6.86 19.72
CA LEU A 218 3.20 7.45 20.92
C LEU A 218 3.34 6.56 22.17
N ARG A 219 3.35 5.24 22.00
CA ARG A 219 3.47 4.26 23.09
C ARG A 219 4.91 3.88 23.43
N MET A 220 5.85 4.16 22.55
CA MET A 220 7.26 3.85 22.77
C MET A 220 7.83 4.67 23.94
N ALA A 221 8.59 4.02 24.83
CA ALA A 221 9.25 4.68 25.96
C ALA A 221 10.16 5.83 25.49
N ARG A 222 10.23 6.92 26.27
CA ARG A 222 11.06 8.08 25.91
C ARG A 222 12.54 7.76 25.81
N THR A 223 13.00 6.82 26.59
CA THR A 223 14.39 6.33 26.65
C THR A 223 14.75 5.36 25.52
N HIS A 224 13.76 4.91 24.74
CA HIS A 224 14.02 3.95 23.68
C HIS A 224 14.76 4.63 22.52
N ARG A 225 15.95 4.13 22.18
CA ARG A 225 16.84 4.75 21.18
C ARG A 225 16.20 4.92 19.79
N LEU A 226 15.27 4.03 19.41
CA LEU A 226 14.59 4.11 18.11
C LEU A 226 13.45 5.14 18.08
N LYS A 227 13.06 5.71 19.22
CA LYS A 227 11.94 6.65 19.27
C LYS A 227 12.18 7.92 18.45
N TRP A 228 13.37 8.47 18.54
CA TRP A 228 13.73 9.68 17.81
C TRP A 228 13.91 9.42 16.31
N TRP A 229 14.43 8.25 15.94
CA TRP A 229 14.47 7.82 14.55
C TRP A 229 13.07 7.67 13.96
N LEU A 230 12.15 7.06 14.70
CA LEU A 230 10.76 6.93 14.29
C LEU A 230 10.05 8.28 14.19
N ALA A 231 10.31 9.20 15.13
CA ALA A 231 9.80 10.57 15.08
C ALA A 231 10.30 11.30 13.81
N GLY A 232 11.61 11.23 13.53
CA GLY A 232 12.20 11.81 12.33
C GLY A 232 11.63 11.22 11.04
N THR A 233 11.46 9.89 11.01
CA THR A 233 10.82 9.19 9.87
C THR A 233 9.38 9.68 9.65
N LEU A 234 8.56 9.74 10.69
CA LEU A 234 7.18 10.22 10.58
C LEU A 234 7.11 11.69 10.15
N ALA A 235 7.96 12.55 10.72
CA ALA A 235 8.04 13.94 10.33
C ALA A 235 8.47 14.11 8.86
N PHE A 236 9.47 13.33 8.42
CA PHE A 236 9.93 13.33 7.04
C PHE A 236 8.83 12.86 6.06
N LEU A 237 8.18 11.73 6.34
CA LEU A 237 7.08 11.23 5.50
C LEU A 237 5.91 12.21 5.45
N LEU A 238 5.60 12.88 6.56
CA LEU A 238 4.54 13.90 6.61
C LEU A 238 4.93 15.15 5.79
N LEU A 239 6.20 15.56 5.82
CA LEU A 239 6.70 16.65 4.98
C LEU A 239 6.56 16.31 3.49
N VAL A 240 6.91 15.08 3.10
CA VAL A 240 6.74 14.61 1.71
C VAL A 240 5.27 14.52 1.34
N GLU A 241 4.40 14.05 2.24
CA GLU A 241 2.94 14.06 2.03
C GLU A 241 2.42 15.46 1.72
N ILE A 242 2.88 16.47 2.47
CA ILE A 242 2.55 17.88 2.20
C ILE A 242 3.04 18.28 0.80
N ALA A 243 4.25 17.90 0.42
CA ALA A 243 4.84 18.24 -0.87
C ALA A 243 4.17 17.54 -2.07
N THR A 244 3.43 16.44 -1.86
CA THR A 244 2.60 15.83 -2.91
C THR A 244 1.41 16.71 -3.31
N LEU A 245 0.94 17.60 -2.42
CA LEU A 245 -0.28 18.39 -2.58
C LEU A 245 -1.51 17.53 -2.89
N SER A 246 -1.57 16.30 -2.38
CA SER A 246 -2.64 15.33 -2.64
C SER A 246 -3.83 15.53 -1.72
N ARG A 247 -4.95 16.00 -2.25
CA ARG A 247 -6.20 16.14 -1.48
C ARG A 247 -6.72 14.80 -0.96
N SER A 248 -6.62 13.75 -1.77
CA SER A 248 -7.03 12.39 -1.38
C SER A 248 -6.18 11.82 -0.25
N GLY A 249 -4.86 12.06 -0.28
CA GLY A 249 -3.96 11.68 0.83
C GLY A 249 -4.37 12.37 2.14
N TRP A 250 -4.63 13.69 2.10
CA TRP A 250 -5.10 14.45 3.28
C TRP A 250 -6.42 13.94 3.83
N VAL A 251 -7.40 13.67 2.96
CA VAL A 251 -8.69 13.09 3.37
C VAL A 251 -8.50 11.73 4.00
N GLY A 252 -7.62 10.89 3.43
CA GLY A 252 -7.24 9.59 3.99
C GLY A 252 -6.59 9.72 5.37
N LEU A 253 -5.62 10.63 5.53
CA LEU A 253 -4.98 10.90 6.83
C LEU A 253 -5.98 11.39 7.88
N ALA A 254 -6.89 12.28 7.51
CA ALA A 254 -7.93 12.78 8.40
C ALA A 254 -8.87 11.64 8.84
N ALA A 255 -9.37 10.83 7.90
CA ALA A 255 -10.27 9.72 8.19
C ALA A 255 -9.60 8.66 9.10
N GLY A 256 -8.38 8.25 8.79
CA GLY A 256 -7.63 7.34 9.63
C GLY A 256 -7.23 7.95 10.98
N GLY A 257 -6.89 9.25 11.00
CA GLY A 257 -6.62 10.01 12.22
C GLY A 257 -7.81 10.00 13.18
N LEU A 258 -9.04 10.17 12.67
CA LEU A 258 -10.27 10.08 13.48
C LEU A 258 -10.42 8.71 14.16
N VAL A 259 -10.05 7.63 13.49
CA VAL A 259 -10.03 6.28 14.10
C VAL A 259 -9.08 6.22 15.30
N LEU A 260 -7.95 6.95 15.24
CA LEU A 260 -6.96 6.99 16.33
C LEU A 260 -7.34 7.93 17.48
N VAL A 261 -8.18 8.92 17.23
CA VAL A 261 -8.59 9.88 18.30
C VAL A 261 -9.18 9.15 19.51
N ILE A 262 -10.06 8.16 19.29
CA ILE A 262 -10.74 7.43 20.38
C ILE A 262 -9.74 6.74 21.31
N PRO A 263 -8.86 5.83 20.85
CA PRO A 263 -7.94 5.12 21.73
C PRO A 263 -6.75 5.97 22.22
N TYR A 264 -6.43 7.06 21.50
CA TYR A 264 -5.24 7.88 21.78
C TYR A 264 -5.56 9.32 22.19
N ARG A 265 -6.82 9.67 22.52
CA ARG A 265 -7.24 11.04 22.94
C ARG A 265 -6.34 11.67 24.00
N ARG A 266 -5.84 10.86 24.95
CA ARG A 266 -4.96 11.31 26.01
C ARG A 266 -3.57 11.72 25.52
N PHE A 267 -3.17 11.28 24.32
CA PHE A 267 -1.87 11.58 23.72
C PHE A 267 -1.92 12.76 22.75
N VAL A 268 -3.11 13.17 22.29
CA VAL A 268 -3.28 14.27 21.32
C VAL A 268 -2.71 15.58 21.86
N PHE A 269 -2.88 15.84 23.17
CA PHE A 269 -2.39 17.05 23.84
C PHE A 269 -1.07 16.82 24.59
N THR A 270 -0.34 15.73 24.32
CA THR A 270 0.95 15.51 24.97
C THR A 270 2.08 16.24 24.24
N LYS A 271 3.11 16.64 25.00
CA LYS A 271 4.34 17.25 24.46
C LYS A 271 4.99 16.39 23.38
N GLN A 272 4.81 15.05 23.41
CA GLN A 272 5.35 14.11 22.43
C GLN A 272 4.77 14.30 21.02
N LEU A 273 3.50 14.70 20.91
CA LEU A 273 2.84 14.99 19.65
C LEU A 273 2.92 16.49 19.32
N LEU A 274 2.69 17.34 20.31
CA LEU A 274 2.63 18.79 20.10
C LEU A 274 3.97 19.39 19.67
N TYR A 275 5.12 18.92 20.21
CA TYR A 275 6.41 19.47 19.83
C TYR A 275 6.80 19.19 18.37
N PRO A 276 6.75 17.92 17.86
CA PRO A 276 7.05 17.68 16.44
C PRO A 276 6.03 18.35 15.51
N LEU A 277 4.73 18.38 15.88
CA LEU A 277 3.73 19.10 15.09
C LEU A 277 3.93 20.61 15.14
N GLY A 278 4.29 21.17 16.31
CA GLY A 278 4.59 22.59 16.47
C GLY A 278 5.83 23.00 15.67
N ALA A 279 6.89 22.17 15.67
CA ALA A 279 8.07 22.39 14.86
C ALA A 279 7.74 22.34 13.36
N LEU A 280 6.96 21.36 12.93
CA LEU A 280 6.50 21.27 11.54
C LEU A 280 5.64 22.49 11.17
N PHE A 281 4.70 22.88 12.03
CA PHE A 281 3.87 24.05 11.82
C PHE A 281 4.71 25.35 11.73
N ALA A 282 5.74 25.50 12.56
CA ALA A 282 6.64 26.64 12.49
C ALA A 282 7.42 26.69 11.16
N VAL A 283 7.91 25.54 10.67
CA VAL A 283 8.55 25.43 9.35
C VAL A 283 7.57 25.80 8.24
N LEU A 284 6.37 25.27 8.27
CA LEU A 284 5.33 25.58 7.28
C LEU A 284 4.95 27.06 7.30
N LEU A 285 4.81 27.64 8.51
CA LEU A 285 4.52 29.06 8.67
C LEU A 285 5.67 29.94 8.11
N ALA A 286 6.92 29.56 8.34
CA ALA A 286 8.07 30.26 7.76
C ALA A 286 8.03 30.20 6.22
N VAL A 287 7.69 29.03 5.63
CA VAL A 287 7.50 28.90 4.18
C VAL A 287 6.35 29.79 3.68
N VAL A 288 5.23 29.83 4.41
CA VAL A 288 4.09 30.71 4.06
C VAL A 288 4.50 32.18 4.09
N VAL A 289 5.23 32.62 5.09
CA VAL A 289 5.67 34.01 5.22
C VAL A 289 6.66 34.39 4.13
N VAL A 290 7.68 33.55 3.89
CA VAL A 290 8.73 33.81 2.89
C VAL A 290 8.21 33.70 1.45
N ARG A 291 7.24 32.82 1.22
CA ARG A 291 6.71 32.49 -0.11
C ARG A 291 5.21 32.77 -0.23
N HIS A 292 4.73 33.85 0.40
CA HIS A 292 3.28 34.11 0.51
C HIS A 292 2.57 34.16 -0.84
N HIS A 293 3.13 34.76 -1.88
CA HIS A 293 2.56 34.75 -3.23
C HIS A 293 2.43 33.34 -3.82
N PHE A 294 3.45 32.50 -3.63
CA PHE A 294 3.43 31.09 -4.06
C PHE A 294 2.31 30.34 -3.34
N VAL A 295 2.22 30.49 -2.01
CA VAL A 295 1.23 29.79 -1.18
C VAL A 295 -0.18 30.28 -1.47
N SER A 296 -0.43 31.56 -1.61
CA SER A 296 -1.75 32.11 -1.95
C SER A 296 -2.24 31.64 -3.31
N THR A 297 -1.37 31.56 -4.29
CA THR A 297 -1.67 31.06 -5.62
C THR A 297 -1.99 29.56 -5.59
N LEU A 298 -1.18 28.78 -4.86
CA LEU A 298 -1.37 27.36 -4.68
C LEU A 298 -2.70 27.07 -3.98
N LEU A 299 -3.03 27.78 -2.90
CA LEU A 299 -4.31 27.65 -2.20
C LEU A 299 -5.49 28.05 -3.09
N GLY A 300 -5.40 29.15 -3.80
CA GLY A 300 -6.46 29.60 -4.74
C GLY A 300 -6.78 28.52 -5.78
N GLN A 301 -5.76 27.91 -6.38
CA GLN A 301 -5.97 26.83 -7.36
C GLN A 301 -6.47 25.52 -6.74
N ARG A 302 -6.05 25.21 -5.51
CA ARG A 302 -6.46 23.96 -4.83
C ARG A 302 -7.84 24.04 -4.20
N LEU A 303 -8.27 25.22 -3.77
CA LEU A 303 -9.58 25.44 -3.19
C LEU A 303 -10.67 25.69 -4.26
N SER A 304 -10.27 26.07 -5.48
CA SER A 304 -11.25 26.20 -6.57
C SER A 304 -11.80 24.81 -6.93
N THR A 305 -13.09 24.62 -6.68
CA THR A 305 -13.87 23.42 -7.04
C THR A 305 -14.22 23.37 -8.52
N SER A 306 -14.07 24.47 -9.23
CA SER A 306 -14.34 24.62 -10.67
C SER A 306 -13.26 24.04 -11.59
N GLY A 307 -12.15 23.52 -11.03
CA GLY A 307 -11.09 22.89 -11.83
C GLY A 307 -11.56 21.58 -12.50
N SER A 308 -11.18 21.39 -13.75
CA SER A 308 -11.48 20.19 -14.56
C SER A 308 -11.21 18.86 -13.84
N GLY A 309 -10.20 18.80 -12.95
CA GLY A 309 -9.87 17.61 -12.21
C GLY A 309 -10.93 17.15 -11.18
N THR A 310 -11.64 18.07 -10.53
CA THR A 310 -12.68 17.70 -9.55
C THR A 310 -13.93 17.16 -10.28
N GLN A 311 -14.34 17.82 -11.36
CA GLN A 311 -15.46 17.35 -12.19
C GLN A 311 -15.18 15.98 -12.80
N THR A 312 -13.93 15.71 -13.19
CA THR A 312 -13.49 14.43 -13.72
C THR A 312 -13.68 13.28 -12.73
N HIS A 313 -13.32 13.48 -11.46
CA HIS A 313 -13.52 12.44 -10.43
C HIS A 313 -14.99 12.14 -10.16
N PHE A 314 -15.89 13.12 -10.25
CA PHE A 314 -17.32 12.87 -10.06
C PHE A 314 -17.99 12.28 -11.30
N ALA A 315 -17.51 12.59 -12.51
CA ALA A 315 -18.06 12.04 -13.76
C ALA A 315 -17.96 10.51 -13.84
N VAL A 316 -16.94 9.90 -13.24
CA VAL A 316 -16.80 8.43 -13.26
C VAL A 316 -17.86 7.72 -12.40
N TYR A 317 -18.40 8.38 -11.38
CA TYR A 317 -19.46 7.78 -10.55
C TYR A 317 -20.78 7.67 -11.30
N SER A 318 -21.13 8.63 -12.19
CA SER A 318 -22.32 8.53 -13.02
C SER A 318 -22.26 7.38 -14.02
N PHE A 319 -21.04 6.94 -14.36
CA PHE A 319 -20.81 5.83 -15.27
C PHE A 319 -21.19 4.45 -14.70
N ILE A 320 -21.19 4.31 -13.36
CA ILE A 320 -21.61 3.07 -12.69
C ILE A 320 -23.01 2.63 -13.14
N GLY A 321 -23.97 3.57 -13.16
CA GLY A 321 -25.36 3.28 -13.54
C GLY A 321 -25.45 2.68 -14.95
N SER A 322 -24.73 3.25 -15.91
CA SER A 322 -24.71 2.79 -17.30
C SER A 322 -24.18 1.36 -17.42
N VAL A 323 -23.11 1.02 -16.68
CA VAL A 323 -22.51 -0.32 -16.73
C VAL A 323 -23.41 -1.34 -16.02
N LEU A 324 -23.90 -1.02 -14.82
CA LEU A 324 -24.74 -1.95 -14.05
C LEU A 324 -26.09 -2.21 -14.74
N HIS A 325 -26.58 -1.30 -15.59
CA HIS A 325 -27.76 -1.58 -16.39
C HIS A 325 -27.54 -2.70 -17.41
N MET A 326 -26.34 -2.81 -17.99
CA MET A 326 -26.01 -3.80 -19.02
C MET A 326 -25.34 -5.06 -18.43
N HIS A 327 -24.44 -4.89 -17.45
CA HIS A 327 -23.62 -5.96 -16.87
C HIS A 327 -23.72 -5.95 -15.33
N PRO A 328 -24.89 -6.19 -14.71
CA PRO A 328 -25.10 -5.95 -13.29
C PRO A 328 -24.30 -6.90 -12.38
N LEU A 329 -24.15 -8.15 -12.76
CA LEU A 329 -23.57 -9.17 -11.88
C LEU A 329 -22.06 -9.29 -12.01
N LEU A 330 -21.52 -9.32 -13.23
CA LEU A 330 -20.11 -9.65 -13.51
C LEU A 330 -19.27 -8.46 -13.96
N GLY A 331 -19.93 -7.33 -14.32
CA GLY A 331 -19.23 -6.13 -14.79
C GLY A 331 -18.62 -6.31 -16.19
N LEU A 332 -17.59 -5.50 -16.47
CA LEU A 332 -16.91 -5.43 -17.78
C LEU A 332 -15.68 -6.35 -17.90
N GLY A 333 -15.33 -7.08 -16.86
CA GLY A 333 -14.06 -7.81 -16.77
C GLY A 333 -12.90 -6.93 -16.26
N GLU A 334 -11.87 -7.59 -15.71
CA GLU A 334 -10.71 -6.95 -15.10
C GLU A 334 -10.00 -5.98 -16.06
N ASN A 335 -9.65 -4.78 -15.56
CA ASN A 335 -8.88 -3.76 -16.29
C ASN A 335 -9.56 -3.22 -17.57
N ASN A 336 -10.90 -3.32 -17.68
CA ASN A 336 -11.66 -2.88 -18.85
C ASN A 336 -12.37 -1.55 -18.71
N PHE A 337 -12.32 -0.91 -17.53
CA PHE A 337 -12.95 0.40 -17.35
C PHE A 337 -12.54 1.42 -18.43
N ALA A 338 -11.24 1.60 -18.65
CA ALA A 338 -10.72 2.60 -19.59
C ALA A 338 -11.15 2.33 -21.04
N VAL A 339 -11.19 1.07 -21.46
CA VAL A 339 -11.61 0.66 -22.80
C VAL A 339 -13.08 1.01 -23.03
N TYR A 340 -13.93 0.66 -22.10
CA TYR A 340 -15.36 0.88 -22.20
C TYR A 340 -15.71 2.38 -22.05
N TYR A 341 -15.01 3.11 -21.17
CA TYR A 341 -15.17 4.55 -21.04
C TYR A 341 -14.79 5.28 -22.33
N GLN A 342 -13.69 4.86 -22.98
CA GLN A 342 -13.28 5.38 -24.29
C GLN A 342 -14.36 5.11 -25.36
N PHE A 343 -14.93 3.91 -25.38
CA PHE A 343 -15.98 3.54 -26.35
C PHE A 343 -17.21 4.45 -26.22
N ILE A 344 -17.64 4.75 -25.01
CA ILE A 344 -18.85 5.58 -24.77
C ILE A 344 -18.58 7.07 -24.93
N THR A 345 -17.42 7.56 -24.44
CA THR A 345 -17.18 9.02 -24.31
C THR A 345 -16.20 9.56 -25.36
N GLY A 346 -15.52 8.70 -26.11
CA GLY A 346 -14.43 9.07 -27.03
C GLY A 346 -13.11 9.46 -26.33
N LYS A 347 -13.04 9.45 -24.99
CA LYS A 347 -11.85 9.86 -24.22
C LYS A 347 -10.95 8.67 -23.99
N ALA A 348 -9.81 8.63 -24.70
CA ALA A 348 -8.79 7.60 -24.55
C ALA A 348 -8.00 7.74 -23.24
N ASN A 349 -7.50 6.63 -22.73
CA ASN A 349 -6.62 6.54 -21.54
C ASN A 349 -7.20 7.17 -20.26
N PHE A 350 -8.52 7.14 -20.10
CA PHE A 350 -9.20 7.69 -18.97
C PHE A 350 -9.47 6.58 -17.92
N GLY A 351 -8.76 6.62 -16.80
CA GLY A 351 -8.93 5.65 -15.70
C GLY A 351 -10.18 5.89 -14.86
N ALA A 352 -10.55 4.92 -14.04
CA ALA A 352 -11.71 4.98 -13.15
C ALA A 352 -11.60 6.07 -12.05
N HIS A 353 -10.40 6.60 -11.78
CA HIS A 353 -10.12 7.61 -10.74
C HIS A 353 -10.73 7.33 -9.36
N SER A 354 -11.25 6.13 -9.14
CA SER A 354 -11.78 5.61 -7.89
C SER A 354 -11.70 4.10 -7.89
N TYR A 355 -11.07 3.52 -6.87
CA TYR A 355 -11.01 2.07 -6.72
C TYR A 355 -12.41 1.45 -6.55
N TRP A 356 -13.31 2.16 -5.87
CA TRP A 356 -14.68 1.69 -5.66
C TRP A 356 -15.48 1.67 -6.96
N VAL A 357 -15.26 2.65 -7.83
CA VAL A 357 -15.84 2.66 -9.19
C VAL A 357 -15.25 1.52 -10.02
N SER A 358 -13.93 1.37 -10.02
CA SER A 358 -13.26 0.30 -10.78
C SER A 358 -13.80 -1.06 -10.40
N ILE A 359 -13.82 -1.40 -9.10
CA ILE A 359 -14.25 -2.73 -8.66
C ILE A 359 -15.73 -3.02 -8.97
N ILE A 360 -16.62 -2.02 -8.84
CA ILE A 360 -18.04 -2.19 -9.19
C ILE A 360 -18.21 -2.38 -10.69
N VAL A 361 -17.52 -1.57 -11.50
CA VAL A 361 -17.66 -1.58 -12.96
C VAL A 361 -17.00 -2.82 -13.57
N GLU A 362 -15.83 -3.22 -13.08
CA GLU A 362 -15.06 -4.32 -13.65
C GLU A 362 -15.48 -5.70 -13.17
N SER A 363 -15.97 -5.83 -11.93
CA SER A 363 -16.40 -7.12 -11.37
C SER A 363 -17.90 -7.22 -11.05
N GLY A 364 -18.66 -6.17 -11.34
CA GLY A 364 -20.09 -6.10 -11.07
C GLY A 364 -20.43 -6.15 -9.58
N LEU A 365 -21.71 -6.31 -9.28
CA LEU A 365 -22.19 -6.40 -7.89
C LEU A 365 -21.68 -7.65 -7.16
N LEU A 366 -21.46 -8.74 -7.89
CA LEU A 366 -20.97 -9.98 -7.29
C LEU A 366 -19.53 -9.84 -6.80
N GLY A 367 -18.63 -9.32 -7.64
CA GLY A 367 -17.24 -9.09 -7.23
C GLY A 367 -17.13 -8.00 -6.16
N PHE A 368 -17.94 -6.95 -6.26
CA PHE A 368 -18.01 -5.94 -5.20
C PHE A 368 -18.43 -6.55 -3.85
N LEU A 369 -19.44 -7.43 -3.83
CA LEU A 369 -19.86 -8.14 -2.61
C LEU A 369 -18.72 -9.00 -2.05
N VAL A 370 -18.06 -9.79 -2.90
CA VAL A 370 -16.88 -10.61 -2.49
C VAL A 370 -15.82 -9.72 -1.86
N TRP A 371 -15.53 -8.55 -2.44
CA TRP A 371 -14.57 -7.58 -1.91
C TRP A 371 -14.98 -7.04 -0.53
N ILE A 372 -16.24 -6.67 -0.35
CA ILE A 372 -16.75 -6.19 0.95
C ILE A 372 -16.65 -7.30 2.02
N VAL A 373 -16.99 -8.55 1.69
CA VAL A 373 -16.83 -9.68 2.60
C VAL A 373 -15.37 -9.93 2.95
N PHE A 374 -14.47 -9.81 1.98
CA PHE A 374 -13.02 -9.89 2.22
C PHE A 374 -12.54 -8.76 3.14
N LEU A 375 -12.91 -7.51 2.90
CA LEU A 375 -12.57 -6.39 3.79
C LEU A 375 -13.13 -6.59 5.21
N ARG A 376 -14.36 -7.09 5.34
CA ARG A 376 -14.91 -7.47 6.65
C ARG A 376 -14.03 -8.51 7.34
N TYR A 377 -13.56 -9.52 6.60
CA TYR A 377 -12.63 -10.50 7.14
C TYR A 377 -11.32 -9.84 7.62
N VAL A 378 -10.73 -8.92 6.85
CA VAL A 378 -9.53 -8.16 7.25
C VAL A 378 -9.79 -7.38 8.56
N PHE A 379 -10.93 -6.70 8.68
CA PHE A 379 -11.30 -5.99 9.91
C PHE A 379 -11.47 -6.94 11.11
N VAL A 380 -12.03 -8.14 10.91
CA VAL A 380 -12.12 -9.16 11.96
C VAL A 380 -10.73 -9.56 12.44
N ARG A 381 -9.76 -9.72 11.53
CA ARG A 381 -8.34 -10.00 11.89
C ARG A 381 -7.70 -8.85 12.67
N LEU A 382 -7.97 -7.61 12.31
CA LEU A 382 -7.52 -6.43 13.06
C LEU A 382 -8.13 -6.36 14.47
N ILE A 383 -9.42 -6.72 14.61
CA ILE A 383 -10.06 -6.82 15.93
C ILE A 383 -9.39 -7.93 16.76
N ALA A 384 -9.10 -9.08 16.17
CA ALA A 384 -8.39 -10.17 16.83
C ALA A 384 -6.98 -9.73 17.28
N ALA A 385 -6.23 -9.02 16.44
CA ALA A 385 -4.93 -8.46 16.79
C ALA A 385 -5.00 -7.47 17.96
N ARG A 386 -6.02 -6.60 17.99
CA ARG A 386 -6.24 -5.65 19.10
C ARG A 386 -6.61 -6.37 20.40
N ARG A 387 -7.40 -7.46 20.32
CA ARG A 387 -7.74 -8.30 21.48
C ARG A 387 -6.50 -9.01 22.00
N LEU A 388 -5.72 -9.62 21.11
CA LEU A 388 -4.45 -10.27 21.44
C LEU A 388 -3.49 -9.29 22.13
N GLY A 389 -3.26 -8.09 21.55
CA GLY A 389 -2.41 -7.08 22.17
C GLY A 389 -2.87 -6.66 23.57
N ARG A 390 -4.20 -6.61 23.84
CA ARG A 390 -4.72 -6.38 25.19
C ARG A 390 -4.47 -7.53 26.15
N LEU A 391 -4.54 -8.77 25.67
CA LEU A 391 -4.26 -9.94 26.49
C LEU A 391 -2.76 -9.98 26.86
N LEU A 392 -1.87 -9.74 25.88
CA LEU A 392 -0.43 -9.64 26.13
C LEU A 392 -0.09 -8.54 27.13
N ASP A 393 -0.70 -7.34 27.02
CA ASP A 393 -0.56 -6.27 28.00
C ASP A 393 -0.97 -6.73 29.43
N ARG A 394 -2.07 -7.50 29.56
CA ARG A 394 -2.59 -7.97 30.87
C ARG A 394 -1.68 -8.99 31.54
N ILE A 395 -1.03 -9.85 30.76
CA ILE A 395 -0.07 -10.84 31.29
C ILE A 395 1.35 -10.27 31.46
N GLY A 396 1.55 -8.98 31.22
CA GLY A 396 2.84 -8.31 31.34
C GLY A 396 3.85 -8.63 30.23
N ASP A 397 3.41 -9.20 29.09
CA ASP A 397 4.31 -9.46 27.98
C ASP A 397 4.71 -8.15 27.28
N ALA A 398 6.00 -7.94 27.09
CA ALA A 398 6.58 -6.74 26.50
C ALA A 398 6.04 -6.45 25.07
N GLU A 399 5.68 -7.50 24.32
CA GLU A 399 5.12 -7.36 22.97
C GLU A 399 3.70 -6.78 22.96
N GLY A 400 2.94 -6.91 24.07
CA GLY A 400 1.64 -6.25 24.20
C GLY A 400 1.71 -4.75 23.95
N SER A 401 2.76 -4.12 24.47
CA SER A 401 3.03 -2.67 24.31
C SER A 401 3.33 -2.25 22.87
N ARG A 402 3.64 -3.19 21.96
CA ARG A 402 3.93 -2.97 20.53
C ARG A 402 2.80 -3.44 19.63
N VAL A 403 2.29 -4.67 19.86
CA VAL A 403 1.25 -5.30 19.02
C VAL A 403 -0.07 -4.52 19.06
N ARG A 404 -0.50 -4.09 20.24
CA ARG A 404 -1.75 -3.33 20.39
C ARG A 404 -1.74 -1.98 19.69
N PRO A 405 -0.70 -1.12 19.85
CA PRO A 405 -0.59 0.13 19.11
C PRO A 405 -0.52 -0.10 17.60
N LEU A 406 0.28 -1.08 17.14
CA LEU A 406 0.37 -1.41 15.72
C LEU A 406 -0.98 -1.85 15.15
N ALA A 407 -1.74 -2.70 15.85
CA ALA A 407 -3.06 -3.14 15.40
C ALA A 407 -4.06 -1.97 15.26
N TRP A 408 -3.99 -0.96 16.13
CA TRP A 408 -4.77 0.27 15.98
C TRP A 408 -4.29 1.11 14.79
N GLY A 409 -2.97 1.25 14.64
CA GLY A 409 -2.39 1.97 13.52
C GLY A 409 -2.74 1.35 12.17
N LEU A 410 -2.64 0.02 12.04
CA LEU A 410 -3.05 -0.71 10.84
C LEU A 410 -4.55 -0.59 10.56
N THR A 411 -5.40 -0.53 11.63
CA THR A 411 -6.84 -0.26 11.44
C THR A 411 -7.07 1.13 10.88
N ALA A 412 -6.40 2.14 11.41
CA ALA A 412 -6.49 3.52 10.95
C ALA A 412 -5.96 3.66 9.52
N ALA A 413 -4.83 3.01 9.23
CA ALA A 413 -4.24 3.00 7.89
C ALA A 413 -5.18 2.37 6.85
N LEU A 414 -5.83 1.25 7.18
CA LEU A 414 -6.81 0.62 6.30
C LEU A 414 -8.00 1.56 6.03
N VAL A 415 -8.60 2.14 7.08
CA VAL A 415 -9.72 3.08 6.91
C VAL A 415 -9.28 4.31 6.10
N GLY A 416 -8.13 4.89 6.41
CA GLY A 416 -7.59 6.03 5.67
C GLY A 416 -7.36 5.73 4.19
N THR A 417 -6.77 4.57 3.88
CA THR A 417 -6.54 4.13 2.50
C THR A 417 -7.87 3.89 1.78
N MET A 418 -8.85 3.24 2.43
CA MET A 418 -10.17 3.02 1.85
C MET A 418 -10.87 4.34 1.50
N VAL A 419 -10.82 5.32 2.39
CA VAL A 419 -11.43 6.64 2.17
C VAL A 419 -10.69 7.41 1.07
N ALA A 420 -9.36 7.41 1.05
CA ALA A 420 -8.59 8.05 -0.02
C ALA A 420 -8.89 7.44 -1.41
N ASN A 421 -9.16 6.15 -1.46
CA ASN A 421 -9.46 5.42 -2.70
C ASN A 421 -10.89 5.63 -3.25
N PHE A 422 -11.72 6.45 -2.60
CA PHE A 422 -12.88 7.05 -3.29
C PHE A 422 -12.46 7.99 -4.43
N PHE A 423 -11.23 8.51 -4.39
CA PHE A 423 -10.73 9.45 -5.38
C PHE A 423 -9.51 8.93 -6.14
N TYR A 424 -9.03 7.71 -5.83
CA TYR A 424 -7.85 7.11 -6.45
C TYR A 424 -7.93 5.58 -6.52
N LEU A 425 -6.90 4.93 -7.11
CA LEU A 425 -6.86 3.50 -7.46
C LEU A 425 -5.72 2.73 -6.76
N THR A 426 -5.16 3.27 -5.67
CA THR A 426 -3.92 2.72 -5.10
C THR A 426 -4.10 1.38 -4.37
N MET A 427 -5.34 0.97 -4.06
CA MET A 427 -5.63 -0.34 -3.46
C MET A 427 -5.37 -1.52 -4.42
N GLN A 428 -5.13 -1.27 -5.71
CA GLN A 428 -4.71 -2.29 -6.66
C GLN A 428 -3.18 -2.46 -6.75
N PHE A 429 -2.35 -1.65 -6.07
CA PHE A 429 -0.89 -1.68 -6.17
C PHE A 429 -0.24 -2.60 -5.14
N TYR A 430 0.97 -3.06 -5.40
CA TYR A 430 1.71 -4.00 -4.56
C TYR A 430 1.80 -3.61 -3.08
N TYR A 431 2.04 -2.33 -2.76
CA TYR A 431 2.15 -1.89 -1.38
C TYR A 431 0.90 -2.25 -0.55
N PHE A 432 -0.28 -2.24 -1.16
CA PHE A 432 -1.52 -2.56 -0.47
C PHE A 432 -1.62 -4.07 -0.16
N TYR A 433 -1.18 -4.93 -1.07
CA TYR A 433 -1.15 -6.39 -0.82
C TYR A 433 -0.08 -6.76 0.22
N VAL A 434 1.08 -6.09 0.23
CA VAL A 434 2.06 -6.19 1.33
C VAL A 434 1.45 -5.74 2.65
N PHE A 435 0.78 -4.60 2.66
CA PHE A 435 0.08 -4.07 3.83
C PHE A 435 -0.97 -5.07 4.35
N LEU A 436 -1.82 -5.63 3.48
CA LEU A 436 -2.81 -6.64 3.85
C LEU A 436 -2.16 -7.92 4.38
N ALA A 437 -1.05 -8.36 3.81
CA ALA A 437 -0.32 -9.53 4.31
C ALA A 437 0.20 -9.30 5.73
N LEU A 438 0.74 -8.11 6.03
CA LEU A 438 1.15 -7.73 7.39
C LEU A 438 -0.04 -7.69 8.35
N VAL A 439 -1.19 -7.14 7.93
CA VAL A 439 -2.42 -7.10 8.73
C VAL A 439 -2.91 -8.50 9.07
N LEU A 440 -2.99 -9.38 8.07
CA LEU A 440 -3.54 -10.72 8.22
C LEU A 440 -2.62 -11.66 9.03
N ALA A 441 -1.31 -11.50 8.91
CA ALA A 441 -0.32 -12.28 9.63
C ALA A 441 -0.19 -11.88 11.11
N LEU A 442 -0.41 -10.60 11.46
CA LEU A 442 -0.18 -10.05 12.80
C LEU A 442 -0.78 -10.90 13.94
N PRO A 443 -2.09 -11.22 13.97
CA PRO A 443 -2.66 -11.99 15.08
C PRO A 443 -2.15 -13.43 15.12
N LEU A 444 -1.70 -14.01 14.01
CA LEU A 444 -1.20 -15.37 13.95
C LEU A 444 0.24 -15.47 14.45
N VAL A 445 1.10 -14.54 14.02
CA VAL A 445 2.50 -14.50 14.41
C VAL A 445 2.66 -14.40 15.93
N PHE A 446 1.82 -13.59 16.58
CA PHE A 446 1.93 -13.34 18.03
C PHE A 446 0.99 -14.20 18.88
N SER A 447 0.11 -15.03 18.29
CA SER A 447 -0.81 -15.90 19.06
C SER A 447 -0.09 -16.98 19.86
N GLY A 448 1.07 -17.44 19.40
CA GLY A 448 1.89 -18.45 20.09
C GLY A 448 2.40 -18.02 21.48
N ARG A 449 2.42 -16.71 21.76
CA ARG A 449 2.78 -16.16 23.10
C ARG A 449 1.69 -16.34 24.15
N TYR A 450 0.45 -16.47 23.71
CA TYR A 450 -0.69 -16.73 24.60
C TYR A 450 -0.98 -18.23 24.58
N ARG A 451 -0.25 -19.01 25.38
CA ARG A 451 -0.62 -20.38 25.74
C ARG A 451 -1.30 -20.33 27.11
N PRO A 452 -2.54 -20.81 27.25
CA PRO A 452 -3.14 -20.97 28.57
C PRO A 452 -2.26 -21.94 29.39
N VAL A 453 -2.04 -21.59 30.68
CA VAL A 453 -1.15 -22.29 31.60
C VAL A 453 -1.55 -23.77 31.85
N GLY A 454 -2.63 -24.26 31.22
CA GLY A 454 -3.13 -25.62 31.36
C GLY A 454 -2.64 -26.66 30.33
N GLU A 455 -1.87 -26.29 29.32
CA GLU A 455 -1.37 -27.23 28.30
C GLU A 455 0.14 -27.58 28.46
N MET A 456 0.72 -27.27 29.61
CA MET A 456 2.10 -27.68 29.97
C MET A 456 2.11 -28.80 31.03
N ALA A 457 1.20 -29.76 30.92
CA ALA A 457 1.26 -30.99 31.70
C ALA A 457 1.30 -32.21 30.78
#